data_8207057ca87b8c9ddffdbce1b5e7c57b
#
_entry.id   8207057ca87b8c9ddffdbce1b5e7c57b
#
_cell.length_a   1.000
_cell.length_b   1.000
_cell.length_c   1.000
_cell.angle_alpha   90.00
_cell.angle_beta   90.00
_cell.angle_gamma   90.00
#
_symmetry.space_group_name_H-M   'P 1'
#
loop_
_entity.id
_entity.type
_entity.pdbx_description
1 polymer ?
#
loop_
_entity_poly.entity_id
_entity_poly.type
_entity_poly.pdbx_seq_one_letter_code
_entity_poly.pdbx_strand_id
1 'polypeptide(L)'
;DHTPVVGEPFNPDLWAEVSKGGVKALICDSTNVFSPQPGRSEATLAPEIEKLIAAQPGMVVATTFASNVARLKTIAIAADRAGRTVCLLGRAMRRMVETATECGLLHGFPKTVGPEEAASIPREKLLLLVTGSQGEGRAASAQLAQGSYLGLKLQEGDSFLFSSRTIPGNERGVIKIMNQLSEKGVDVIE
;
A
#
# COMPACT_ATOMS: atom_id res chain seq x y z
N ASP A 1 8.42 8.78 11.70
CA ASP A 1 9.26 8.82 10.51
C ASP A 1 10.05 10.14 10.50
N HIS A 2 11.37 10.06 10.31
CA HIS A 2 12.24 11.25 10.31
C HIS A 2 12.25 11.97 8.94
N THR A 3 11.88 11.28 7.89
CA THR A 3 11.79 11.83 6.53
C THR A 3 10.46 11.41 5.89
N PRO A 4 9.34 11.96 6.41
CA PRO A 4 8.01 11.60 5.92
C PRO A 4 7.81 12.13 4.49
N VAL A 5 7.09 11.35 3.67
CA VAL A 5 6.66 11.77 2.32
C VAL A 5 5.30 12.47 2.35
N VAL A 6 4.62 12.41 3.49
CA VAL A 6 3.34 13.08 3.78
C VAL A 6 3.38 13.56 5.23
N GLY A 7 2.93 14.78 5.48
CA GLY A 7 2.91 15.42 6.78
C GLY A 7 4.23 16.14 7.11
N GLU A 8 4.30 16.66 8.32
CA GLU A 8 5.45 17.43 8.79
C GLU A 8 6.58 16.51 9.31
N PRO A 9 7.85 16.88 9.15
CA PRO A 9 8.97 16.16 9.75
C PRO A 9 8.92 16.26 11.29
N PHE A 10 9.50 15.27 11.95
CA PHE A 10 9.67 15.28 13.40
C PHE A 10 10.50 16.49 13.84
N ASN A 11 10.00 17.23 14.81
CA ASN A 11 10.70 18.38 15.39
C ASN A 11 11.26 18.03 16.79
N PRO A 12 12.56 17.73 16.88
CA PRO A 12 13.18 17.34 18.15
C PRO A 12 13.22 18.49 19.18
N ASP A 13 13.30 19.75 18.75
CA ASP A 13 13.37 20.90 19.65
C ASP A 13 12.03 21.12 20.33
N LEU A 14 10.92 21.04 19.57
CA LEU A 14 9.58 21.12 20.13
C LEU A 14 9.34 19.96 21.12
N TRP A 15 9.80 18.76 20.80
CA TRP A 15 9.69 17.60 21.67
C TRP A 15 10.46 17.80 22.97
N ALA A 16 11.68 18.32 22.91
CA ALA A 16 12.50 18.65 24.06
C ALA A 16 11.86 19.76 24.93
N GLU A 17 11.25 20.76 24.31
CA GLU A 17 10.55 21.85 25.02
C GLU A 17 9.32 21.33 25.77
N VAL A 18 8.46 20.56 25.11
CA VAL A 18 7.27 19.96 25.74
C VAL A 18 7.66 19.06 26.92
N SER A 19 8.76 18.34 26.83
CA SER A 19 9.23 17.45 27.91
C SER A 19 9.76 18.18 29.15
N LYS A 20 10.18 19.43 29.04
CA LYS A 20 10.68 20.24 30.19
C LYS A 20 9.64 20.43 31.31
N GLY A 21 8.36 20.44 30.94
CA GLY A 21 7.25 20.55 31.90
C GLY A 21 7.00 19.28 32.73
N GLY A 22 7.74 18.21 32.46
CA GLY A 22 7.55 16.88 33.04
C GLY A 22 6.49 16.07 32.29
N VAL A 23 6.75 14.78 32.08
CA VAL A 23 5.87 13.84 31.41
C VAL A 23 5.29 12.87 32.44
N LYS A 24 3.98 12.95 32.70
CA LYS A 24 3.29 12.06 33.65
C LYS A 24 3.06 10.65 33.09
N ALA A 25 2.82 10.54 31.79
CA ALA A 25 2.61 9.26 31.11
C ALA A 25 3.00 9.39 29.64
N LEU A 26 3.63 8.35 29.12
CA LEU A 26 3.91 8.17 27.68
C LEU A 26 3.00 7.06 27.15
N ILE A 27 2.17 7.39 26.16
CA ILE A 27 1.32 6.42 25.46
C ILE A 27 1.90 6.29 24.06
N CYS A 28 2.41 5.13 23.71
CA CYS A 28 3.04 4.88 22.41
C CYS A 28 2.77 3.47 21.91
N ASP A 29 2.92 3.30 20.59
CA ASP A 29 2.97 1.97 19.97
C ASP A 29 4.25 1.23 20.40
N SER A 30 4.12 -0.08 20.62
CA SER A 30 5.23 -0.96 21.01
C SER A 30 5.46 -2.11 20.02
N THR A 31 4.84 -2.08 18.83
CA THR A 31 4.89 -3.16 17.83
C THR A 31 6.33 -3.54 17.46
N ASN A 32 7.22 -2.57 17.42
CA ASN A 32 8.62 -2.77 17.05
C ASN A 32 9.61 -2.74 18.24
N VAL A 33 9.13 -2.80 19.46
CA VAL A 33 10.00 -2.68 20.67
C VAL A 33 11.11 -3.72 20.74
N PHE A 34 10.90 -4.91 20.21
CA PHE A 34 11.91 -5.98 20.15
C PHE A 34 12.64 -6.04 18.80
N SER A 35 12.36 -5.13 17.87
CA SER A 35 13.08 -5.11 16.59
C SER A 35 14.52 -4.68 16.80
N PRO A 36 15.51 -5.48 16.37
CA PRO A 36 16.93 -5.10 16.48
C PRO A 36 17.32 -4.00 15.48
N GLN A 37 16.47 -3.73 14.51
CA GLN A 37 16.69 -2.76 13.45
C GLN A 37 15.75 -1.57 13.62
N PRO A 38 16.20 -0.33 13.42
CA PRO A 38 15.32 0.82 13.36
C PRO A 38 14.34 0.69 12.17
N GLY A 39 13.15 1.25 12.32
CA GLY A 39 12.18 1.31 11.21
C GLY A 39 12.74 2.09 10.03
N ARG A 40 12.50 1.59 8.81
CA ARG A 40 12.87 2.31 7.58
C ARG A 40 11.95 3.49 7.36
N SER A 41 12.50 4.61 6.92
CA SER A 41 11.71 5.76 6.49
C SER A 41 10.99 5.47 5.17
N GLU A 42 9.76 5.97 5.02
CA GLU A 42 8.97 5.82 3.79
C GLU A 42 9.74 6.34 2.56
N ALA A 43 10.48 7.44 2.70
CA ALA A 43 11.28 8.01 1.61
C ALA A 43 12.33 7.03 1.06
N THR A 44 12.83 6.11 1.88
CA THR A 44 13.84 5.12 1.45
C THR A 44 13.27 3.94 0.69
N LEU A 45 11.95 3.77 0.70
CA LEU A 45 11.27 2.64 0.04
C LEU A 45 10.90 2.94 -1.41
N ALA A 46 10.73 4.22 -1.75
CA ALA A 46 10.26 4.63 -3.08
C ALA A 46 11.10 4.06 -4.25
N PRO A 47 12.44 4.11 -4.23
CA PRO A 47 13.26 3.57 -5.33
C PRO A 47 13.14 2.04 -5.47
N GLU A 48 13.00 1.33 -4.35
CA GLU A 48 12.87 -0.13 -4.37
C GLU A 48 11.50 -0.55 -4.92
N ILE A 49 10.43 0.11 -4.48
CA ILE A 49 9.08 -0.12 -4.98
C ILE A 49 8.99 0.19 -6.48
N GLU A 50 9.59 1.30 -6.94
CA GLU A 50 9.63 1.67 -8.35
C GLU A 50 10.34 0.60 -9.18
N LYS A 51 11.54 0.17 -8.77
CA LYS A 51 12.30 -0.90 -9.42
C LYS A 51 11.50 -2.21 -9.48
N LEU A 52 10.85 -2.57 -8.37
CA LEU A 52 10.05 -3.77 -8.28
C LEU A 52 8.86 -3.72 -9.25
N ILE A 53 8.10 -2.63 -9.27
CA ILE A 53 6.95 -2.45 -10.15
C ILE A 53 7.38 -2.44 -11.63
N ALA A 54 8.47 -1.76 -11.95
CA ALA A 54 8.99 -1.67 -13.32
C ALA A 54 9.45 -3.02 -13.89
N ALA A 55 9.93 -3.91 -13.03
CA ALA A 55 10.42 -5.24 -13.44
C ALA A 55 9.29 -6.25 -13.76
N GLN A 56 8.05 -5.96 -13.41
CA GLN A 56 6.96 -6.93 -13.57
C GLN A 56 6.43 -6.95 -15.02
N PRO A 57 6.31 -8.14 -15.64
CA PRO A 57 5.86 -8.24 -17.04
C PRO A 57 4.35 -8.06 -17.22
N GLY A 58 3.56 -8.44 -16.21
CA GLY A 58 2.11 -8.40 -16.21
C GLY A 58 1.51 -7.24 -15.42
N MET A 59 0.25 -7.37 -15.06
CA MET A 59 -0.43 -6.44 -14.17
C MET A 59 0.16 -6.54 -12.76
N VAL A 60 0.36 -5.39 -12.12
CA VAL A 60 0.77 -5.34 -10.72
C VAL A 60 -0.45 -5.03 -9.86
N VAL A 61 -0.67 -5.82 -8.84
CA VAL A 61 -1.61 -5.52 -7.76
C VAL A 61 -0.82 -5.24 -6.50
N ALA A 62 -1.09 -4.14 -5.84
CA ALA A 62 -0.45 -3.79 -4.57
C ALA A 62 -1.50 -3.60 -3.48
N THR A 63 -1.23 -4.16 -2.31
CA THR A 63 -2.09 -3.96 -1.13
C THR A 63 -1.30 -3.36 0.02
N THR A 64 -1.94 -2.46 0.75
CA THR A 64 -1.41 -1.82 1.96
C THR A 64 -2.56 -1.37 2.84
N PHE A 65 -2.27 -0.86 4.03
CA PHE A 65 -3.29 -0.21 4.86
C PHE A 65 -3.83 1.04 4.15
N ALA A 66 -5.15 1.12 4.00
CA ALA A 66 -5.78 2.30 3.38
C ALA A 66 -5.46 3.61 4.12
N SER A 67 -5.24 3.55 5.43
CA SER A 67 -4.85 4.69 6.26
C SER A 67 -3.38 5.11 6.11
N ASN A 68 -2.54 4.30 5.49
CA ASN A 68 -1.14 4.67 5.23
C ASN A 68 -1.02 5.51 3.95
N VAL A 69 -1.46 6.76 4.03
CA VAL A 69 -1.48 7.72 2.91
C VAL A 69 -0.10 7.90 2.27
N ALA A 70 0.96 7.87 3.08
CA ALA A 70 2.33 7.95 2.58
C ALA A 70 2.66 6.77 1.65
N ARG A 71 2.35 5.53 2.05
CA ARG A 71 2.55 4.33 1.25
C ARG A 71 1.68 4.32 -0.01
N LEU A 72 0.43 4.80 0.08
CA LEU A 72 -0.43 4.95 -1.10
C LEU A 72 0.22 5.88 -2.12
N LYS A 73 0.74 7.02 -1.67
CA LYS A 73 1.44 7.98 -2.51
C LYS A 73 2.71 7.38 -3.13
N THR A 74 3.53 6.70 -2.33
CA THR A 74 4.76 6.06 -2.78
C THR A 74 4.48 5.04 -3.90
N ILE A 75 3.52 4.14 -3.70
CA ILE A 75 3.18 3.11 -4.69
C ILE A 75 2.59 3.74 -5.96
N ALA A 76 1.68 4.70 -5.82
CA ALA A 76 1.04 5.34 -6.96
C ALA A 76 2.03 6.12 -7.83
N ILE A 77 2.94 6.89 -7.22
CA ILE A 77 3.99 7.61 -7.95
C ILE A 77 4.99 6.63 -8.61
N ALA A 78 5.35 5.55 -7.92
CA ALA A 78 6.22 4.53 -8.48
C ALA A 78 5.59 3.85 -9.70
N ALA A 79 4.29 3.58 -9.66
CA ALA A 79 3.55 3.05 -10.79
C ALA A 79 3.52 4.00 -11.99
N ASP A 80 3.23 5.28 -11.75
CA ASP A 80 3.20 6.32 -12.78
C ASP A 80 4.58 6.46 -13.47
N ARG A 81 5.65 6.49 -12.68
CA ARG A 81 7.04 6.53 -13.21
C ARG A 81 7.41 5.27 -13.99
N ALA A 82 6.86 4.12 -13.61
CA ALA A 82 7.01 2.87 -14.37
C ALA A 82 6.08 2.80 -15.61
N GLY A 83 5.36 3.87 -15.95
CA GLY A 83 4.45 3.94 -17.09
C GLY A 83 3.16 3.14 -16.91
N ARG A 84 2.74 2.94 -15.65
CA ARG A 84 1.51 2.22 -15.31
C ARG A 84 0.42 3.16 -14.83
N THR A 85 -0.78 2.97 -15.35
CA THR A 85 -1.99 3.63 -14.87
C THR A 85 -2.47 3.02 -13.58
N VAL A 86 -2.86 3.85 -12.62
CA VAL A 86 -3.31 3.40 -11.29
C VAL A 86 -4.83 3.32 -11.22
N CYS A 87 -5.35 2.19 -10.75
CA CYS A 87 -6.75 2.00 -10.40
C CYS A 87 -6.89 1.68 -8.92
N LEU A 88 -7.74 2.45 -8.21
CA LEU A 88 -8.01 2.23 -6.78
C LEU A 88 -9.21 1.29 -6.60
N LEU A 89 -8.99 0.15 -5.94
CA LEU A 89 -10.04 -0.83 -5.68
C LEU A 89 -10.31 -0.97 -4.18
N GLY A 90 -11.58 -0.77 -3.83
CA GLY A 90 -12.07 -0.77 -2.46
C GLY A 90 -12.49 0.62 -1.98
N ARG A 91 -13.65 0.68 -1.32
CA ARG A 91 -14.24 1.94 -0.85
C ARG A 91 -13.32 2.71 0.10
N ALA A 92 -12.72 2.02 1.06
CA ALA A 92 -11.82 2.64 2.04
C ALA A 92 -10.60 3.29 1.38
N MET A 93 -10.03 2.63 0.36
CA MET A 93 -8.88 3.15 -0.39
C MET A 93 -9.22 4.45 -1.11
N ARG A 94 -10.31 4.45 -1.86
CA ARG A 94 -10.78 5.64 -2.59
C ARG A 94 -11.10 6.79 -1.64
N ARG A 95 -11.89 6.52 -0.59
CA ARG A 95 -12.25 7.52 0.41
C ARG A 95 -11.03 8.16 1.07
N MET A 96 -10.02 7.35 1.40
CA MET A 96 -8.80 7.85 2.04
C MET A 96 -8.01 8.76 1.08
N VAL A 97 -7.86 8.36 -0.18
CA VAL A 97 -7.17 9.19 -1.20
C VAL A 97 -7.94 10.49 -1.44
N GLU A 98 -9.26 10.44 -1.60
CA GLU A 98 -10.12 11.62 -1.75
C GLU A 98 -9.95 12.59 -0.58
N THR A 99 -10.13 12.10 0.66
CA THR A 99 -10.01 12.93 1.86
C THR A 99 -8.61 13.52 2.03
N ALA A 100 -7.56 12.72 1.80
CA ALA A 100 -6.19 13.21 1.91
C ALA A 100 -5.86 14.26 0.84
N THR A 101 -6.47 14.16 -0.33
CA THR A 101 -6.35 15.15 -1.40
C THR A 101 -7.09 16.46 -1.01
N GLU A 102 -8.31 16.35 -0.52
CA GLU A 102 -9.11 17.50 -0.02
C GLU A 102 -8.40 18.25 1.12
N CYS A 103 -7.72 17.50 2.00
CA CYS A 103 -6.91 18.07 3.09
C CYS A 103 -5.54 18.61 2.63
N GLY A 104 -5.22 18.58 1.34
CA GLY A 104 -3.94 19.06 0.81
C GLY A 104 -2.73 18.20 1.18
N LEU A 105 -2.92 16.94 1.60
CA LEU A 105 -1.83 16.04 1.99
C LEU A 105 -1.23 15.25 0.82
N LEU A 106 -2.01 15.04 -0.25
CA LEU A 106 -1.60 14.26 -1.43
C LEU A 106 -1.27 15.14 -2.64
N HIS A 107 -0.28 16.02 -2.49
CA HIS A 107 0.25 16.76 -3.65
C HIS A 107 0.97 15.79 -4.62
N GLY A 108 0.68 15.93 -5.93
CA GLY A 108 1.33 15.13 -6.98
C GLY A 108 0.91 13.66 -7.02
N PHE A 109 -0.23 13.30 -6.42
CA PHE A 109 -0.81 11.98 -6.60
C PHE A 109 -1.27 11.81 -8.05
N PRO A 110 -0.90 10.71 -8.74
CA PRO A 110 -1.25 10.53 -10.15
C PRO A 110 -2.77 10.40 -10.35
N LYS A 111 -3.22 10.75 -11.55
CA LYS A 111 -4.61 10.54 -11.95
C LYS A 111 -4.93 9.04 -11.92
N THR A 112 -6.05 8.69 -11.32
CA THR A 112 -6.52 7.32 -11.24
C THR A 112 -7.70 7.08 -12.17
N VAL A 113 -7.87 5.82 -12.58
CA VAL A 113 -8.99 5.38 -13.42
C VAL A 113 -9.98 4.53 -12.66
N GLY A 114 -11.20 4.43 -13.15
CA GLY A 114 -12.21 3.53 -12.63
C GLY A 114 -11.97 2.07 -13.09
N PRO A 115 -12.64 1.09 -12.44
CA PRO A 115 -12.46 -0.33 -12.77
C PRO A 115 -12.90 -0.67 -14.21
N GLU A 116 -13.89 0.00 -14.75
CA GLU A 116 -14.36 -0.20 -16.13
C GLU A 116 -13.30 0.22 -17.15
N GLU A 117 -12.68 1.38 -16.94
CA GLU A 117 -11.58 1.87 -17.77
C GLU A 117 -10.34 0.99 -17.59
N ALA A 118 -10.02 0.59 -16.36
CA ALA A 118 -8.90 -0.29 -16.05
C ALA A 118 -8.97 -1.63 -16.80
N ALA A 119 -10.17 -2.17 -17.00
CA ALA A 119 -10.38 -3.43 -17.74
C ALA A 119 -9.96 -3.35 -19.22
N SER A 120 -9.85 -2.16 -19.79
CA SER A 120 -9.43 -1.94 -21.18
C SER A 120 -7.93 -1.62 -21.33
N ILE A 121 -7.22 -1.41 -20.21
CA ILE A 121 -5.80 -1.07 -20.22
C ILE A 121 -4.95 -2.34 -20.36
N PRO A 122 -3.90 -2.35 -21.21
CA PRO A 122 -2.94 -3.45 -21.28
C PRO A 122 -2.37 -3.78 -19.90
N ARG A 123 -2.26 -5.08 -19.60
CA ARG A 123 -1.90 -5.54 -18.25
C ARG A 123 -0.56 -4.98 -17.77
N GLU A 124 0.44 -4.96 -18.62
CA GLU A 124 1.77 -4.42 -18.34
C GLU A 124 1.78 -2.91 -18.06
N LYS A 125 0.65 -2.24 -18.34
CA LYS A 125 0.45 -0.80 -18.10
C LYS A 125 -0.53 -0.49 -16.98
N LEU A 126 -0.92 -1.50 -16.20
CA LEU A 126 -1.92 -1.35 -15.15
C LEU A 126 -1.34 -1.70 -13.78
N LEU A 127 -1.63 -0.86 -12.80
CA LEU A 127 -1.45 -1.16 -11.38
C LEU A 127 -2.78 -1.02 -10.65
N LEU A 128 -3.18 -2.05 -9.93
CA LEU A 128 -4.34 -2.03 -9.03
C LEU A 128 -3.85 -1.80 -7.60
N LEU A 129 -4.30 -0.72 -6.96
CA LEU A 129 -4.05 -0.47 -5.55
C LEU A 129 -5.30 -0.87 -4.76
N VAL A 130 -5.19 -1.92 -3.96
CA VAL A 130 -6.35 -2.63 -3.42
C VAL A 130 -6.38 -2.67 -1.88
N THR A 131 -7.59 -2.72 -1.32
CA THR A 131 -7.79 -3.00 0.11
C THR A 131 -7.60 -4.48 0.42
N GLY A 132 -7.32 -4.81 1.69
CA GLY A 132 -7.28 -6.20 2.15
C GLY A 132 -5.89 -6.73 2.45
N SER A 133 -5.01 -5.88 2.99
CA SER A 133 -3.64 -6.24 3.35
C SER A 133 -3.54 -7.17 4.57
N GLN A 134 -4.63 -7.35 5.31
CA GLN A 134 -4.69 -8.17 6.52
C GLN A 134 -5.56 -9.44 6.36
N GLY A 135 -5.84 -9.83 5.13
CA GLY A 135 -6.60 -11.06 4.87
C GLY A 135 -8.10 -10.92 5.05
N GLU A 136 -8.65 -9.70 5.03
CA GLU A 136 -10.08 -9.43 5.21
C GLU A 136 -10.89 -10.04 4.06
N GLY A 137 -11.73 -11.02 4.37
CA GLY A 137 -12.42 -11.86 3.38
C GLY A 137 -13.37 -11.16 2.41
N ARG A 138 -13.77 -9.91 2.71
CA ARG A 138 -14.62 -9.08 1.85
C ARG A 138 -13.86 -7.98 1.12
N ALA A 139 -12.56 -7.87 1.34
CA ALA A 139 -11.71 -6.87 0.70
C ALA A 139 -11.44 -7.20 -0.76
N ALA A 140 -10.96 -6.21 -1.51
CA ALA A 140 -10.67 -6.36 -2.93
C ALA A 140 -9.61 -7.43 -3.21
N SER A 141 -8.57 -7.55 -2.36
CA SER A 141 -7.54 -8.58 -2.44
C SER A 141 -8.11 -9.99 -2.40
N ALA A 142 -9.00 -10.26 -1.42
CA ALA A 142 -9.64 -11.57 -1.27
C ALA A 142 -10.58 -11.89 -2.44
N GLN A 143 -11.32 -10.91 -2.94
CA GLN A 143 -12.21 -11.07 -4.10
C GLN A 143 -11.41 -11.42 -5.37
N LEU A 144 -10.30 -10.72 -5.62
CA LEU A 144 -9.40 -11.01 -6.74
C LEU A 144 -8.75 -12.39 -6.61
N ALA A 145 -8.29 -12.76 -5.40
CA ALA A 145 -7.71 -14.07 -5.15
C ALA A 145 -8.71 -15.21 -5.36
N GLN A 146 -9.99 -15.02 -4.99
CA GLN A 146 -11.06 -16.01 -5.22
C GLN A 146 -11.51 -16.10 -6.67
N GLY A 147 -11.49 -15.02 -7.42
CA GLY A 147 -11.95 -15.05 -8.82
C GLY A 147 -11.84 -13.71 -9.52
N SER A 148 -12.78 -12.79 -9.27
CA SER A 148 -12.80 -11.49 -9.91
C SER A 148 -13.38 -10.42 -8.98
N TYR A 149 -12.98 -9.19 -9.22
CA TYR A 149 -13.56 -8.03 -8.55
C TYR A 149 -13.79 -6.89 -9.53
N LEU A 150 -15.03 -6.43 -9.64
CA LEU A 150 -15.44 -5.36 -10.57
C LEU A 150 -14.99 -5.59 -12.03
N GLY A 151 -15.10 -6.81 -12.52
CA GLY A 151 -14.71 -7.18 -13.88
C GLY A 151 -13.22 -7.48 -14.08
N LEU A 152 -12.38 -7.18 -13.10
CA LEU A 152 -10.94 -7.43 -13.14
C LEU A 152 -10.61 -8.83 -12.59
N LYS A 153 -9.65 -9.50 -13.21
CA LYS A 153 -9.18 -10.85 -12.85
C LYS A 153 -7.68 -10.91 -12.84
N LEU A 154 -7.13 -11.70 -11.94
CA LEU A 154 -5.72 -12.08 -11.93
C LEU A 154 -5.50 -13.35 -12.76
N GLN A 155 -4.31 -13.44 -13.36
CA GLN A 155 -3.88 -14.58 -14.16
C GLN A 155 -2.38 -14.82 -14.01
N GLU A 156 -1.91 -15.92 -14.56
CA GLU A 156 -0.48 -16.25 -14.64
C GLU A 156 0.32 -15.09 -15.28
N GLY A 157 1.46 -14.78 -14.67
CA GLY A 157 2.32 -13.67 -15.08
C GLY A 157 1.97 -12.30 -14.49
N ASP A 158 0.88 -12.18 -13.74
CA ASP A 158 0.63 -10.99 -12.90
C ASP A 158 1.40 -11.10 -11.59
N SER A 159 1.56 -9.96 -10.90
CA SER A 159 2.25 -9.90 -9.61
C SER A 159 1.36 -9.26 -8.55
N PHE A 160 1.45 -9.77 -7.33
CA PHE A 160 0.72 -9.26 -6.17
C PHE A 160 1.67 -8.89 -5.05
N LEU A 161 1.80 -7.59 -4.78
CA LEU A 161 2.68 -7.01 -3.78
C LEU A 161 1.92 -6.77 -2.46
N PHE A 162 2.33 -7.45 -1.40
CA PHE A 162 1.93 -7.14 -0.03
C PHE A 162 2.86 -6.08 0.54
N SER A 163 2.44 -4.82 0.52
CA SER A 163 3.23 -3.68 0.98
C SER A 163 2.83 -3.24 2.40
N SER A 164 2.66 -4.20 3.28
CA SER A 164 2.38 -4.00 4.70
C SER A 164 2.80 -5.22 5.50
N ARG A 165 3.20 -5.00 6.75
CA ARG A 165 3.45 -6.12 7.66
C ARG A 165 2.14 -6.75 8.09
N THR A 166 2.07 -8.08 8.14
CA THR A 166 0.93 -8.81 8.70
C THR A 166 0.85 -8.58 10.21
N ILE A 167 -0.31 -8.15 10.68
CA ILE A 167 -0.57 -7.99 12.12
C ILE A 167 -0.73 -9.38 12.76
N PRO A 168 -0.08 -9.64 13.91
CA PRO A 168 -0.24 -10.90 14.63
C PRO A 168 -1.72 -11.27 14.84
N GLY A 169 -2.09 -12.50 14.44
CA GLY A 169 -3.46 -13.01 14.45
C GLY A 169 -4.16 -12.98 13.08
N ASN A 170 -3.62 -12.27 12.10
CA ASN A 170 -4.18 -12.19 10.73
C ASN A 170 -3.51 -13.15 9.75
N GLU A 171 -2.47 -13.89 10.17
CA GLU A 171 -1.62 -14.73 9.33
C GLU A 171 -2.43 -15.73 8.48
N ARG A 172 -3.42 -16.38 9.09
CA ARG A 172 -4.27 -17.35 8.39
C ARG A 172 -5.03 -16.74 7.20
N GLY A 173 -5.53 -15.53 7.37
CA GLY A 173 -6.24 -14.80 6.32
C GLY A 173 -5.33 -14.41 5.18
N VAL A 174 -4.15 -13.87 5.52
CA VAL A 174 -3.14 -13.43 4.55
C VAL A 174 -2.60 -14.64 3.78
N ILE A 175 -2.16 -15.70 4.47
CA ILE A 175 -1.66 -16.94 3.84
C ILE A 175 -2.70 -17.58 2.92
N LYS A 176 -3.98 -17.56 3.32
CA LYS A 176 -5.05 -18.06 2.45
C LYS A 176 -5.12 -17.30 1.12
N ILE A 177 -5.01 -15.97 1.16
CA ILE A 177 -5.00 -15.15 -0.06
C ILE A 177 -3.75 -15.46 -0.89
N MET A 178 -2.57 -15.53 -0.28
CA MET A 178 -1.31 -15.86 -0.98
C MET A 178 -1.38 -17.21 -1.69
N ASN A 179 -1.89 -18.24 -1.01
CA ASN A 179 -2.06 -19.57 -1.61
C ASN A 179 -2.99 -19.54 -2.83
N GLN A 180 -4.14 -18.84 -2.71
CA GLN A 180 -5.10 -18.69 -3.82
C GLN A 180 -4.49 -17.92 -5.02
N LEU A 181 -3.62 -16.95 -4.76
CA LEU A 181 -2.89 -16.23 -5.80
C LEU A 181 -1.85 -17.12 -6.47
N SER A 182 -1.06 -17.86 -5.69
CA SER A 182 -0.05 -18.79 -6.20
C SER A 182 -0.67 -19.92 -7.02
N GLU A 183 -1.84 -20.45 -6.64
CA GLU A 183 -2.60 -21.43 -7.42
C GLU A 183 -3.02 -20.91 -8.81
N LYS A 184 -3.09 -19.59 -8.99
CA LYS A 184 -3.40 -18.93 -10.27
C LYS A 184 -2.15 -18.58 -11.10
N GLY A 185 -0.95 -18.93 -10.61
CA GLY A 185 0.32 -18.53 -11.24
C GLY A 185 0.66 -17.06 -11.07
N VAL A 186 0.06 -16.38 -10.08
CA VAL A 186 0.37 -14.99 -9.72
C VAL A 186 1.63 -14.97 -8.86
N ASP A 187 2.59 -14.12 -9.20
CA ASP A 187 3.81 -13.93 -8.42
C ASP A 187 3.49 -13.11 -7.16
N VAL A 188 3.73 -13.72 -5.99
CA VAL A 188 3.45 -13.11 -4.68
C VAL A 188 4.72 -12.54 -4.09
N ILE A 189 4.72 -11.24 -3.80
CA ILE A 189 5.86 -10.47 -3.32
C ILE A 189 5.53 -9.85 -1.95
N GLU A 190 6.42 -10.01 -0.96
CA GLU A 190 6.37 -9.40 0.37
C GLU A 190 7.54 -8.46 0.64
#